data_872fe5d04c0e74b2cc74c8c9390eae79
#
_entry.id   872fe5d04c0e74b2cc74c8c9390eae79
#
_cell.length_a   1.000
_cell.length_b   1.000
_cell.length_c   1.000
_cell.angle_alpha   90.00
_cell.angle_beta   90.00
_cell.angle_gamma   90.00
#
_symmetry.space_group_name_H-M   'P 1'
#
loop_
_entity.id
_entity.type
_entity.pdbx_description
1 polymer ?
#
loop_
_entity_poly.entity_id
_entity_poly.type
_entity_poly.pdbx_seq_one_letter_code
_entity_poly.pdbx_strand_id
1 'polypeptide(L)'
;FQDNKVLISSSFGFNAPVPEDHRLRNPDLAGGAILDVGCYPLSMARLIAGTIDGKPFLDPISMEVSGKLDSTGVDADSTAKITFNDKIQAEIKTAIVNEYANDLIIESSDSKLEVSQPWHCGQFQDGKSSIKLTLNNEESEIPIVDDVGLFTREINEASDCILQGNLESEAMSHKDTFGNMLWLERWYVETGVKYPQNTTQSSPIFSYDYSAVENIKKSTFEEISKEGSRIVFGCDNQTSQLHASTMFDHFYRNGGNIFDTAYIYNFGKSDKYLGEWIKTNDLSKDVMVLGKGAHTPDCEPKFIKPQLEESLDRLMLDRMDIYCLHRDNLDIPSGEFIDALNEVRDEGLISYLGASNWTLERFSEANEFAENNDKVGFKVLSNNFSLANMNEPVWPGCVHCHDGFLDYLIENDIFLFPWSSQARGFFLEKDLFPKAEHFANPTLEEEKRVWHSKANLLRRDKCFELADQLGCLPIELALAYVLN
;
A
#
# COMPACT_ATOMS: atom_id res chain seq x y z
N PHE A 1 2.42 -13.10 35.77
CA PHE A 1 1.62 -13.24 34.54
C PHE A 1 2.26 -14.17 33.48
N GLN A 2 3.59 -14.37 33.47
CA GLN A 2 4.28 -15.05 32.35
C GLN A 2 3.86 -16.51 32.11
N ASP A 3 3.41 -17.24 33.10
CA ASP A 3 3.08 -18.68 32.99
C ASP A 3 1.59 -18.97 32.99
N ASN A 4 0.73 -18.00 33.29
CA ASN A 4 -0.71 -18.15 33.44
C ASN A 4 -1.47 -17.56 32.25
N LYS A 5 -2.75 -17.97 32.09
CA LYS A 5 -3.66 -17.28 31.22
C LYS A 5 -3.94 -15.89 31.80
N VAL A 6 -3.92 -14.88 30.94
CA VAL A 6 -4.11 -13.47 31.31
C VAL A 6 -5.29 -12.90 30.54
N LEU A 7 -6.19 -12.24 31.26
CA LEU A 7 -7.25 -11.43 30.72
C LEU A 7 -6.97 -9.95 30.98
N ILE A 8 -6.99 -9.14 29.94
CA ILE A 8 -6.87 -7.67 30.00
C ILE A 8 -8.28 -7.13 29.80
N SER A 9 -8.83 -6.43 30.78
CA SER A 9 -10.13 -5.75 30.69
C SER A 9 -9.93 -4.24 30.75
N SER A 10 -10.52 -3.50 29.81
CA SER A 10 -10.33 -2.06 29.76
C SER A 10 -11.56 -1.38 29.17
N SER A 11 -11.85 -0.19 29.67
CA SER A 11 -12.97 0.60 29.18
C SER A 11 -12.64 2.09 29.06
N PHE A 12 -13.17 2.73 28.02
CA PHE A 12 -13.22 4.17 27.92
C PHE A 12 -14.56 4.60 27.33
N GLY A 13 -15.42 5.19 28.14
CA GLY A 13 -16.75 5.64 27.72
C GLY A 13 -17.24 6.83 28.51
N PHE A 14 -17.98 7.67 27.82
CA PHE A 14 -18.63 8.84 28.38
C PHE A 14 -19.97 9.08 27.69
N ASN A 15 -20.85 9.84 28.33
CA ASN A 15 -22.12 10.23 27.73
C ASN A 15 -22.05 11.67 27.22
N ALA A 16 -22.03 11.83 25.90
CA ALA A 16 -22.00 13.13 25.23
C ALA A 16 -23.32 13.40 24.49
N PRO A 17 -24.27 14.10 25.07
CA PRO A 17 -25.50 14.47 24.40
C PRO A 17 -25.26 15.62 23.41
N VAL A 18 -24.66 15.32 22.28
CA VAL A 18 -24.30 16.29 21.23
C VAL A 18 -25.18 16.11 19.98
N PRO A 19 -25.38 17.18 19.16
CA PRO A 19 -26.15 17.08 17.92
C PRO A 19 -25.45 16.22 16.87
N GLU A 20 -26.19 15.86 15.80
CA GLU A 20 -25.71 14.92 14.76
C GLU A 20 -24.56 15.46 13.91
N ASP A 21 -24.46 16.77 13.77
CA ASP A 21 -23.36 17.46 13.05
C ASP A 21 -22.07 17.64 13.88
N HIS A 22 -22.14 17.32 15.18
CA HIS A 22 -20.96 17.36 16.03
C HIS A 22 -19.94 16.29 15.63
N ARG A 23 -18.63 16.59 15.74
CA ARG A 23 -17.53 15.67 15.33
C ARG A 23 -17.67 14.23 15.84
N LEU A 24 -18.23 14.04 17.03
CA LEU A 24 -18.42 12.70 17.61
C LEU A 24 -19.47 11.86 16.90
N ARG A 25 -20.42 12.48 16.18
CA ARG A 25 -21.53 11.81 15.53
C ARG A 25 -21.55 11.98 14.02
N ASN A 26 -20.65 12.78 13.46
CA ASN A 26 -20.59 13.05 12.04
C ASN A 26 -19.68 12.01 11.33
N PRO A 27 -20.22 11.14 10.44
CA PRO A 27 -19.41 10.17 9.70
C PRO A 27 -18.44 10.83 8.71
N ASP A 28 -18.73 12.04 8.20
CA ASP A 28 -17.81 12.78 7.32
C ASP A 28 -16.55 13.27 8.05
N LEU A 29 -16.61 13.32 9.37
CA LEU A 29 -15.50 13.68 10.25
C LEU A 29 -14.90 12.47 10.99
N ALA A 30 -15.23 11.26 10.54
CA ALA A 30 -14.82 10.00 11.18
C ALA A 30 -15.23 9.94 12.67
N GLY A 31 -16.47 10.36 12.99
CA GLY A 31 -17.04 10.27 14.34
C GLY A 31 -17.22 8.83 14.81
N GLY A 32 -17.59 8.65 16.05
CA GLY A 32 -17.80 7.35 16.69
C GLY A 32 -16.87 7.13 17.88
N ALA A 33 -17.26 6.22 18.76
CA ALA A 33 -16.54 5.92 19.98
C ALA A 33 -15.20 5.21 19.73
N ILE A 34 -15.14 4.32 18.72
CA ILE A 34 -13.95 3.51 18.44
C ILE A 34 -12.78 4.42 18.05
N LEU A 35 -12.97 5.37 17.13
CA LEU A 35 -11.90 6.26 16.70
C LEU A 35 -11.61 7.38 17.69
N ASP A 36 -12.61 7.86 18.44
CA ASP A 36 -12.42 8.95 19.42
C ASP A 36 -11.70 8.47 20.69
N VAL A 37 -12.19 7.40 21.30
CA VAL A 37 -11.66 6.91 22.60
C VAL A 37 -11.35 5.41 22.64
N GLY A 38 -11.78 4.60 21.67
CA GLY A 38 -11.45 3.19 21.58
C GLY A 38 -9.98 2.91 21.25
N CYS A 39 -9.29 3.89 20.67
CA CYS A 39 -7.86 3.82 20.42
C CYS A 39 -7.02 3.65 21.70
N TYR A 40 -7.45 4.21 22.81
CA TYR A 40 -6.76 4.10 24.11
C TYR A 40 -6.78 2.67 24.66
N PRO A 41 -7.93 2.02 24.89
CA PRO A 41 -7.96 0.66 25.41
C PRO A 41 -7.35 -0.36 24.43
N LEU A 42 -7.43 -0.14 23.12
CA LEU A 42 -6.80 -1.02 22.14
C LEU A 42 -5.27 -0.91 22.18
N SER A 43 -4.73 0.31 22.14
CA SER A 43 -3.28 0.55 22.22
C SER A 43 -2.71 0.02 23.53
N MET A 44 -3.40 0.25 24.64
CA MET A 44 -2.99 -0.25 25.96
C MET A 44 -3.00 -1.80 26.02
N ALA A 45 -4.01 -2.44 25.48
CA ALA A 45 -4.07 -3.91 25.43
C ALA A 45 -2.91 -4.51 24.62
N ARG A 46 -2.55 -3.87 23.49
CA ARG A 46 -1.40 -4.28 22.65
C ARG A 46 -0.06 -4.10 23.38
N LEU A 47 0.12 -2.98 24.07
CA LEU A 47 1.30 -2.69 24.87
C LEU A 47 1.47 -3.72 26.02
N ILE A 48 0.41 -3.99 26.76
CA ILE A 48 0.44 -4.96 27.88
C ILE A 48 0.68 -6.37 27.36
N ALA A 49 -0.01 -6.78 26.30
CA ALA A 49 0.18 -8.09 25.69
C ALA A 49 1.63 -8.27 25.21
N GLY A 50 2.21 -7.23 24.60
CA GLY A 50 3.61 -7.22 24.21
C GLY A 50 4.56 -7.34 25.42
N THR A 51 4.33 -6.54 26.45
CA THR A 51 5.15 -6.58 27.68
C THR A 51 5.15 -7.98 28.33
N ILE A 52 3.99 -8.65 28.37
CA ILE A 52 3.89 -10.02 28.89
C ILE A 52 4.64 -11.02 27.98
N ASP A 53 4.61 -10.81 26.67
CA ASP A 53 5.27 -11.65 25.65
C ASP A 53 6.76 -11.28 25.44
N GLY A 54 7.27 -10.28 26.15
CA GLY A 54 8.67 -9.81 26.03
C GLY A 54 8.95 -8.98 24.77
N LYS A 55 7.93 -8.29 24.23
CA LYS A 55 7.99 -7.43 23.04
C LYS A 55 7.51 -6.01 23.38
N PRO A 56 7.86 -4.99 22.59
CA PRO A 56 7.35 -3.63 22.78
C PRO A 56 5.81 -3.56 22.69
N PHE A 57 5.22 -4.30 21.77
CA PHE A 57 3.78 -4.50 21.61
C PHE A 57 3.50 -5.84 20.95
N LEU A 58 2.25 -6.30 20.99
CA LEU A 58 1.80 -7.50 20.32
C LEU A 58 0.52 -7.21 19.53
N ASP A 59 0.50 -7.58 18.26
CA ASP A 59 -0.70 -7.48 17.45
C ASP A 59 -1.66 -8.65 17.74
N PRO A 60 -2.99 -8.39 17.75
CA PRO A 60 -3.98 -9.45 17.85
C PRO A 60 -3.88 -10.48 16.70
N ILE A 61 -4.29 -11.71 16.98
CA ILE A 61 -4.51 -12.74 15.96
C ILE A 61 -5.98 -12.83 15.54
N SER A 62 -6.91 -12.43 16.44
CA SER A 62 -8.33 -12.35 16.15
C SER A 62 -9.04 -11.34 17.03
N MET A 63 -10.18 -10.84 16.54
CA MET A 63 -11.07 -9.91 17.24
C MET A 63 -12.51 -10.32 16.96
N GLU A 64 -13.33 -10.41 18.01
CA GLU A 64 -14.78 -10.59 17.94
C GLU A 64 -15.45 -9.31 18.44
N VAL A 65 -16.36 -8.75 17.66
CA VAL A 65 -16.92 -7.42 17.88
C VAL A 65 -18.42 -7.49 18.13
N SER A 66 -18.90 -6.65 19.04
CA SER A 66 -20.33 -6.34 19.18
C SER A 66 -20.51 -4.85 19.47
N GLY A 67 -21.50 -4.23 18.87
CA GLY A 67 -21.70 -2.80 19.06
C GLY A 67 -23.07 -2.31 18.59
N LYS A 68 -23.31 -1.02 18.80
CA LYS A 68 -24.51 -0.30 18.38
C LYS A 68 -24.12 0.93 17.60
N LEU A 69 -24.72 1.11 16.44
CA LEU A 69 -24.63 2.35 15.70
C LEU A 69 -25.66 3.36 16.21
N ASP A 70 -25.35 4.64 16.10
CA ASP A 70 -26.32 5.71 16.33
C ASP A 70 -27.13 6.01 15.05
N SER A 71 -27.99 7.05 15.10
CA SER A 71 -28.83 7.47 13.97
C SER A 71 -28.02 7.95 12.75
N THR A 72 -26.77 8.37 12.94
CA THR A 72 -25.89 8.87 11.85
C THR A 72 -25.07 7.76 11.22
N GLY A 73 -25.04 6.56 11.81
CA GLY A 73 -24.29 5.41 11.32
C GLY A 73 -22.90 5.24 11.89
N VAL A 74 -22.47 6.11 12.81
CA VAL A 74 -21.23 5.91 13.57
C VAL A 74 -21.47 4.97 14.75
N ASP A 75 -20.43 4.35 15.30
CA ASP A 75 -20.53 3.52 16.49
C ASP A 75 -20.75 4.38 17.74
N ALA A 76 -21.80 4.06 18.47
CA ALA A 76 -22.15 4.75 19.72
C ALA A 76 -21.61 4.05 20.95
N ASP A 77 -21.56 2.73 20.90
CA ASP A 77 -21.16 1.82 21.98
C ASP A 77 -20.66 0.53 21.36
N SER A 78 -19.44 0.11 21.68
CA SER A 78 -18.86 -1.09 21.11
C SER A 78 -17.95 -1.83 22.09
N THR A 79 -17.89 -3.16 21.93
CA THR A 79 -17.04 -4.07 22.69
C THR A 79 -16.27 -4.93 21.72
N ALA A 80 -14.97 -5.10 21.96
CA ALA A 80 -14.13 -6.05 21.25
C ALA A 80 -13.51 -7.07 22.20
N LYS A 81 -13.63 -8.36 21.84
CA LYS A 81 -12.90 -9.46 22.47
C LYS A 81 -11.74 -9.84 21.58
N ILE A 82 -10.55 -9.76 22.12
CA ILE A 82 -9.30 -9.85 21.37
C ILE A 82 -8.52 -11.06 21.86
N THR A 83 -7.98 -11.83 20.93
CA THR A 83 -7.02 -12.90 21.22
C THR A 83 -5.65 -12.51 20.66
N PHE A 84 -4.63 -12.46 21.51
CA PHE A 84 -3.26 -12.18 21.11
C PHE A 84 -2.45 -13.47 20.90
N ASN A 85 -2.65 -14.46 21.77
CA ASN A 85 -2.08 -15.80 21.65
C ASN A 85 -2.88 -16.76 22.57
N ASP A 86 -2.42 -18.00 22.73
CA ASP A 86 -3.07 -19.02 23.55
C ASP A 86 -3.23 -18.66 25.03
N LYS A 87 -2.46 -17.67 25.52
CA LYS A 87 -2.42 -17.25 26.91
C LYS A 87 -3.03 -15.88 27.17
N ILE A 88 -2.97 -14.95 26.20
CA ILE A 88 -3.32 -13.55 26.42
C ILE A 88 -4.57 -13.19 25.61
N GLN A 89 -5.58 -12.74 26.33
CA GLN A 89 -6.83 -12.24 25.77
C GLN A 89 -7.15 -10.86 26.33
N ALA A 90 -7.95 -10.08 25.61
CA ALA A 90 -8.48 -8.82 26.11
C ALA A 90 -9.99 -8.70 25.82
N GLU A 91 -10.70 -7.99 26.70
CA GLU A 91 -12.05 -7.45 26.47
C GLU A 91 -12.00 -5.93 26.66
N ILE A 92 -12.19 -5.20 25.59
CA ILE A 92 -12.15 -3.73 25.59
C ILE A 92 -13.52 -3.15 25.20
N LYS A 93 -13.88 -2.01 25.82
CA LYS A 93 -15.16 -1.34 25.62
C LYS A 93 -14.99 0.15 25.38
N THR A 94 -15.80 0.69 24.49
CA THR A 94 -15.81 2.13 24.20
C THR A 94 -17.23 2.63 23.95
N ALA A 95 -17.53 3.87 24.39
CA ALA A 95 -18.83 4.49 24.16
C ALA A 95 -18.73 6.03 24.17
N ILE A 96 -19.64 6.66 23.39
CA ILE A 96 -19.92 8.12 23.45
C ILE A 96 -21.33 8.40 24.00
N VAL A 97 -22.08 7.37 24.35
CA VAL A 97 -23.45 7.45 24.88
C VAL A 97 -23.63 6.79 26.23
N ASN A 98 -22.61 6.12 26.76
CA ASN A 98 -22.61 5.45 28.04
C ASN A 98 -21.35 5.79 28.84
N GLU A 99 -21.51 6.07 30.13
CA GLU A 99 -20.37 6.16 31.05
C GLU A 99 -19.90 4.77 31.44
N TYR A 100 -18.60 4.51 31.35
CA TYR A 100 -17.94 3.33 31.84
C TYR A 100 -17.05 3.63 33.05
N ALA A 101 -16.54 2.60 33.70
CA ALA A 101 -15.60 2.76 34.83
C ALA A 101 -14.32 3.48 34.44
N ASN A 102 -13.97 3.47 33.16
CA ASN A 102 -12.74 4.07 32.64
C ASN A 102 -11.52 3.54 33.38
N ASP A 103 -11.37 2.22 33.37
CA ASP A 103 -10.38 1.45 34.12
C ASP A 103 -9.57 0.53 33.22
N LEU A 104 -8.50 0.02 33.82
CA LEU A 104 -7.70 -1.05 33.25
C LEU A 104 -7.48 -2.12 34.34
N ILE A 105 -7.82 -3.36 34.01
CA ILE A 105 -7.67 -4.51 34.87
C ILE A 105 -6.91 -5.61 34.12
N ILE A 106 -5.88 -6.16 34.74
CA ILE A 106 -5.10 -7.29 34.22
C ILE A 106 -5.21 -8.41 35.25
N GLU A 107 -5.78 -9.54 34.84
CA GLU A 107 -6.03 -10.65 35.76
C GLU A 107 -5.40 -11.96 35.26
N SER A 108 -4.92 -12.74 36.21
CA SER A 108 -4.55 -14.14 36.04
C SER A 108 -5.12 -14.98 37.18
N SER A 109 -4.77 -16.27 37.24
CA SER A 109 -5.28 -17.16 38.29
C SER A 109 -4.88 -16.76 39.73
N ASP A 110 -3.81 -16.01 39.90
CA ASP A 110 -3.19 -15.72 41.21
C ASP A 110 -2.78 -14.24 41.37
N SER A 111 -3.03 -13.43 40.33
CA SER A 111 -2.57 -12.06 40.31
C SER A 111 -3.62 -11.15 39.66
N LYS A 112 -3.78 -9.94 40.21
CA LYS A 112 -4.62 -8.88 39.65
C LYS A 112 -3.91 -7.54 39.75
N LEU A 113 -3.93 -6.77 38.66
CA LEU A 113 -3.45 -5.40 38.62
C LEU A 113 -4.60 -4.51 38.17
N GLU A 114 -4.84 -3.41 38.89
CA GLU A 114 -5.92 -2.47 38.62
C GLU A 114 -5.37 -1.04 38.54
N VAL A 115 -5.74 -0.34 37.50
CA VAL A 115 -5.47 1.12 37.32
C VAL A 115 -6.79 1.82 37.11
N SER A 116 -7.14 2.73 38.01
CA SER A 116 -8.33 3.57 37.86
C SER A 116 -8.00 4.81 37.03
N GLN A 117 -8.89 5.17 36.10
CA GLN A 117 -8.77 6.38 35.28
C GLN A 117 -7.43 6.52 34.52
N PRO A 118 -6.92 5.45 33.86
CA PRO A 118 -5.62 5.46 33.18
C PRO A 118 -5.53 6.51 32.06
N TRP A 119 -6.65 6.91 31.49
CA TRP A 119 -6.73 7.81 30.34
C TRP A 119 -6.50 9.28 30.69
N HIS A 120 -6.71 9.65 31.93
CA HIS A 120 -6.59 11.01 32.42
C HIS A 120 -5.27 11.31 33.12
N CYS A 121 -4.38 10.34 33.23
CA CYS A 121 -2.98 10.48 33.70
C CYS A 121 -2.83 11.34 34.97
N GLY A 122 -3.71 11.14 35.96
CA GLY A 122 -3.68 11.91 37.21
C GLY A 122 -4.21 13.35 37.11
N GLN A 123 -4.76 13.77 35.96
CA GLN A 123 -5.29 15.15 35.76
C GLN A 123 -6.28 15.58 36.83
N PHE A 124 -7.11 14.66 37.34
CA PHE A 124 -8.13 14.94 38.35
C PHE A 124 -7.67 14.65 39.79
N GLN A 125 -6.40 14.27 40.00
CA GLN A 125 -5.85 13.85 41.28
C GLN A 125 -4.57 14.62 41.66
N ASP A 126 -4.42 15.84 41.20
CA ASP A 126 -3.23 16.70 41.42
C ASP A 126 -1.91 15.97 41.02
N GLY A 127 -1.91 15.23 39.90
CA GLY A 127 -0.75 14.47 39.46
C GLY A 127 -0.52 13.17 40.22
N LYS A 128 -1.45 12.72 41.04
CA LYS A 128 -1.34 11.46 41.79
C LYS A 128 -2.21 10.37 41.22
N SER A 129 -1.66 9.21 41.07
CA SER A 129 -2.35 7.99 40.68
C SER A 129 -1.80 6.81 41.45
N SER A 130 -2.44 5.67 41.39
CA SER A 130 -1.92 4.43 41.99
C SER A 130 -2.26 3.22 41.15
N ILE A 131 -1.40 2.22 41.26
CA ILE A 131 -1.62 0.88 40.72
C ILE A 131 -1.89 -0.04 41.91
N LYS A 132 -3.06 -0.67 41.94
CA LYS A 132 -3.37 -1.70 42.93
C LYS A 132 -2.90 -3.05 42.42
N LEU A 133 -2.15 -3.77 43.22
CA LEU A 133 -1.65 -5.07 42.91
C LEU A 133 -2.09 -6.08 43.98
N THR A 134 -2.77 -7.13 43.54
CA THR A 134 -3.12 -8.29 44.38
C THR A 134 -2.30 -9.50 43.91
N LEU A 135 -1.49 -10.06 44.81
CA LEU A 135 -0.71 -11.28 44.57
C LEU A 135 -1.00 -12.31 45.67
N ASN A 136 -1.45 -13.50 45.31
CA ASN A 136 -1.80 -14.57 46.26
C ASN A 136 -2.72 -14.10 47.40
N ASN A 137 -3.71 -13.26 47.10
CA ASN A 137 -4.65 -12.61 48.04
C ASN A 137 -4.02 -11.54 48.96
N GLU A 138 -2.79 -11.15 48.74
CA GLU A 138 -2.17 -9.99 49.43
C GLU A 138 -2.29 -8.76 48.56
N GLU A 139 -2.88 -7.68 49.07
CA GLU A 139 -3.06 -6.41 48.39
C GLU A 139 -1.91 -5.45 48.73
N SER A 140 -1.44 -4.76 47.72
CA SER A 140 -0.49 -3.66 47.80
C SER A 140 -0.89 -2.53 46.84
N GLU A 141 -0.45 -1.32 47.19
CA GLU A 141 -0.71 -0.15 46.35
C GLU A 141 0.63 0.52 46.00
N ILE A 142 0.84 0.76 44.72
CA ILE A 142 2.03 1.41 44.18
C ILE A 142 1.65 2.85 43.83
N PRO A 143 2.02 3.86 44.60
CA PRO A 143 1.69 5.24 44.28
C PRO A 143 2.52 5.72 43.10
N ILE A 144 1.86 6.39 42.17
CA ILE A 144 2.48 7.06 41.04
C ILE A 144 2.30 8.56 41.24
N VAL A 145 3.39 9.31 41.20
CA VAL A 145 3.38 10.78 41.27
C VAL A 145 4.03 11.31 40.01
N ASP A 146 3.31 12.12 39.28
CA ASP A 146 3.81 12.81 38.10
C ASP A 146 3.42 14.29 38.22
N ASP A 147 4.42 15.17 38.25
CA ASP A 147 4.27 16.61 38.42
C ASP A 147 4.24 17.35 37.06
N VAL A 148 4.36 16.64 35.95
CA VAL A 148 4.25 17.25 34.62
C VAL A 148 2.80 17.26 34.12
N GLY A 149 2.49 18.24 33.29
CA GLY A 149 1.14 18.37 32.72
C GLY A 149 0.82 17.20 31.75
N LEU A 150 -0.48 16.95 31.61
CA LEU A 150 -1.01 16.05 30.58
C LEU A 150 -0.41 16.44 29.21
N PHE A 151 -0.01 15.47 28.39
CA PHE A 151 0.70 15.62 27.12
C PHE A 151 2.16 16.11 27.19
N THR A 152 2.68 16.54 28.33
CA THR A 152 4.06 17.04 28.43
C THR A 152 5.07 15.97 28.02
N ARG A 153 4.84 14.71 28.40
CA ARG A 153 5.74 13.59 28.04
C ARG A 153 5.73 13.31 26.54
N GLU A 154 4.58 13.37 25.89
CA GLU A 154 4.45 13.20 24.44
C GLU A 154 5.16 14.31 23.67
N ILE A 155 4.99 15.57 24.14
CA ILE A 155 5.66 16.74 23.55
C ILE A 155 7.17 16.64 23.71
N ASN A 156 7.65 16.24 24.88
CA ASN A 156 9.08 16.08 25.14
C ASN A 156 9.68 14.96 24.29
N GLU A 157 9.03 13.80 24.22
CA GLU A 157 9.46 12.67 23.41
C GLU A 157 9.55 13.04 21.92
N ALA A 158 8.51 13.69 21.39
CA ALA A 158 8.52 14.16 20.00
C ALA A 158 9.64 15.19 19.75
N SER A 159 9.85 16.12 20.71
CA SER A 159 10.91 17.12 20.64
C SER A 159 12.30 16.50 20.66
N ASP A 160 12.52 15.53 21.54
CA ASP A 160 13.80 14.81 21.65
C ASP A 160 14.09 14.00 20.39
N CYS A 161 13.10 13.33 19.81
CA CYS A 161 13.25 12.64 18.53
C CYS A 161 13.67 13.60 17.40
N ILE A 162 13.02 14.75 17.30
CA ILE A 162 13.35 15.77 16.29
C ILE A 162 14.78 16.29 16.49
N LEU A 163 15.18 16.60 17.73
CA LEU A 163 16.51 17.13 18.04
C LEU A 163 17.63 16.10 17.77
N GLN A 164 17.31 14.81 17.89
CA GLN A 164 18.26 13.71 17.62
C GLN A 164 18.25 13.28 16.15
N GLY A 165 17.32 13.81 15.33
CA GLY A 165 17.15 13.42 13.93
C GLY A 165 16.47 12.05 13.75
N ASN A 166 15.80 11.53 14.79
CA ASN A 166 15.03 10.30 14.72
C ASN A 166 13.73 10.51 13.94
N LEU A 167 13.35 9.56 13.10
CA LEU A 167 12.12 9.61 12.31
C LEU A 167 10.89 9.07 13.05
N GLU A 168 11.11 8.34 14.15
CA GLU A 168 10.07 7.76 15.00
C GLU A 168 10.54 7.70 16.45
N SER A 169 9.58 7.56 17.37
CA SER A 169 9.85 7.31 18.78
C SER A 169 9.90 5.80 19.07
N GLU A 170 10.82 5.39 19.94
CA GLU A 170 10.84 4.01 20.46
C GLU A 170 9.64 3.71 21.37
N ALA A 171 9.03 4.74 21.98
CA ALA A 171 7.84 4.59 22.82
C ALA A 171 6.59 4.25 22.00
N MET A 172 6.51 4.75 20.76
CA MET A 172 5.44 4.41 19.80
C MET A 172 5.99 4.49 18.38
N SER A 173 6.45 3.38 17.85
CA SER A 173 7.04 3.29 16.51
C SER A 173 5.97 3.41 15.41
N HIS A 174 6.42 3.69 14.18
CA HIS A 174 5.54 3.65 12.99
C HIS A 174 4.83 2.29 12.86
N LYS A 175 5.52 1.20 13.17
CA LYS A 175 4.94 -0.15 13.14
C LYS A 175 3.86 -0.33 14.20
N ASP A 176 4.03 0.20 15.40
CA ASP A 176 3.02 0.17 16.44
C ASP A 176 1.79 1.00 16.06
N THR A 177 2.01 2.22 15.58
CA THR A 177 0.93 3.10 15.07
C THR A 177 0.15 2.42 13.96
N PHE A 178 0.83 1.84 12.98
CA PHE A 178 0.19 1.13 11.87
C PHE A 178 -0.65 -0.06 12.37
N GLY A 179 -0.10 -0.89 13.26
CA GLY A 179 -0.84 -2.01 13.85
C GLY A 179 -2.07 -1.55 14.63
N ASN A 180 -1.95 -0.45 15.40
CA ASN A 180 -3.09 0.12 16.11
C ASN A 180 -4.20 0.58 15.16
N MET A 181 -3.85 1.32 14.10
CA MET A 181 -4.81 1.78 13.09
C MET A 181 -5.48 0.61 12.35
N LEU A 182 -4.73 -0.42 11.99
CA LEU A 182 -5.26 -1.62 11.31
C LEU A 182 -6.35 -2.32 12.15
N TRP A 183 -6.13 -2.46 13.45
CA TRP A 183 -7.08 -3.12 14.34
C TRP A 183 -8.25 -2.21 14.74
N LEU A 184 -8.08 -0.89 14.77
CA LEU A 184 -9.19 0.07 14.86
C LEU A 184 -10.10 -0.01 13.63
N GLU A 185 -9.50 -0.04 12.43
CA GLU A 185 -10.27 -0.20 11.19
C GLU A 185 -11.08 -1.49 11.21
N ARG A 186 -10.46 -2.60 11.57
CA ARG A 186 -11.16 -3.87 11.70
C ARG A 186 -12.30 -3.78 12.69
N TRP A 187 -12.09 -3.15 13.84
CA TRP A 187 -13.11 -2.98 14.89
C TRP A 187 -14.33 -2.22 14.37
N TYR A 188 -14.13 -1.02 13.78
CA TYR A 188 -15.28 -0.26 13.32
C TYR A 188 -15.98 -0.89 12.10
N VAL A 189 -15.24 -1.53 11.19
CA VAL A 189 -15.82 -2.24 10.05
C VAL A 189 -16.68 -3.42 10.51
N GLU A 190 -16.20 -4.25 11.44
CA GLU A 190 -16.95 -5.37 11.99
C GLU A 190 -18.13 -4.91 12.87
N THR A 191 -18.08 -3.73 13.47
CA THR A 191 -19.23 -3.09 14.14
C THR A 191 -20.29 -2.64 13.13
N GLY A 192 -19.95 -2.51 11.86
CA GLY A 192 -20.85 -2.10 10.76
C GLY A 192 -20.78 -0.64 10.39
N VAL A 193 -19.81 0.12 10.90
CA VAL A 193 -19.57 1.52 10.54
C VAL A 193 -19.08 1.60 9.11
N LYS A 194 -19.60 2.56 8.36
CA LYS A 194 -19.19 2.86 6.97
C LYS A 194 -18.90 4.34 6.85
N TYR A 195 -17.63 4.68 6.88
CA TYR A 195 -17.24 6.06 6.63
C TYR A 195 -17.24 6.36 5.13
N PRO A 196 -17.70 7.57 4.69
CA PRO A 196 -17.64 7.98 3.29
C PRO A 196 -16.23 7.87 2.69
N GLN A 197 -15.21 8.17 3.49
CA GLN A 197 -13.80 8.12 3.10
C GLN A 197 -13.30 6.71 2.73
N ASN A 198 -13.97 5.66 3.23
CA ASN A 198 -13.61 4.27 2.95
C ASN A 198 -14.29 3.71 1.68
N THR A 199 -15.05 4.53 0.98
CA THR A 199 -15.71 4.14 -0.28
C THR A 199 -14.88 4.56 -1.48
N THR A 200 -15.03 3.84 -2.60
CA THR A 200 -14.35 4.19 -3.86
C THR A 200 -14.82 5.53 -4.46
N GLN A 201 -15.94 6.07 -3.96
CA GLN A 201 -16.51 7.35 -4.42
C GLN A 201 -16.00 8.56 -3.63
N SER A 202 -15.41 8.34 -2.46
CA SER A 202 -14.88 9.40 -1.59
C SER A 202 -13.44 9.08 -1.21
N SER A 203 -12.56 9.03 -2.21
CA SER A 203 -11.13 8.94 -1.92
C SER A 203 -10.72 10.13 -1.08
N PRO A 204 -10.06 9.92 0.07
CA PRO A 204 -9.47 11.03 0.79
C PRO A 204 -8.45 11.69 -0.12
N ILE A 205 -8.77 12.90 -0.48
CA ILE A 205 -7.89 13.76 -1.24
C ILE A 205 -6.90 14.28 -0.23
N PHE A 206 -5.71 13.79 -0.28
CA PHE A 206 -4.62 14.52 0.33
C PHE A 206 -4.35 15.72 -0.57
N SER A 207 -5.00 16.86 -0.30
CA SER A 207 -4.64 18.11 -0.94
C SER A 207 -3.25 18.50 -0.44
N TYR A 208 -2.24 18.18 -1.21
CA TYR A 208 -0.89 18.62 -0.98
C TYR A 208 -0.51 19.64 -2.04
N ASP A 209 0.30 20.59 -1.62
CA ASP A 209 1.02 21.44 -2.55
C ASP A 209 2.08 20.58 -3.26
N TYR A 210 1.77 20.15 -4.48
CA TYR A 210 2.68 19.39 -5.34
C TYR A 210 3.81 20.26 -5.94
N SER A 211 3.98 21.48 -5.46
CA SER A 211 4.80 22.50 -6.11
C SER A 211 6.29 22.27 -6.07
N ALA A 212 6.82 21.20 -5.50
CA ALA A 212 8.26 20.97 -5.56
C ALA A 212 8.77 19.64 -5.02
N VAL A 213 8.87 18.59 -5.82
CA VAL A 213 10.05 17.69 -5.70
C VAL A 213 10.36 17.07 -7.06
N GLU A 214 11.29 17.64 -7.82
CA GLU A 214 11.85 17.04 -9.02
C GLU A 214 13.00 16.08 -8.65
N ASN A 215 12.71 14.96 -8.03
CA ASN A 215 13.75 13.98 -7.70
C ASN A 215 13.91 12.91 -8.79
N ILE A 216 12.85 12.58 -9.52
CA ILE A 216 12.87 11.59 -10.60
C ILE A 216 13.20 12.28 -11.92
N LYS A 217 14.24 11.80 -12.63
CA LYS A 217 14.56 12.28 -13.99
C LYS A 217 13.39 12.01 -14.92
N LYS A 218 13.19 12.94 -15.86
CA LYS A 218 12.15 12.85 -16.90
C LYS A 218 12.76 12.63 -18.28
N SER A 219 11.95 12.12 -19.19
CA SER A 219 12.21 11.98 -20.63
C SER A 219 11.10 12.64 -21.43
N THR A 220 11.45 13.19 -22.58
CA THR A 220 10.49 13.83 -23.49
C THR A 220 9.83 12.77 -24.37
N PHE A 221 8.53 12.86 -24.52
CA PHE A 221 7.73 12.08 -25.46
C PHE A 221 7.16 13.04 -26.52
N GLU A 222 7.73 12.98 -27.73
CA GLU A 222 7.47 13.99 -28.78
C GLU A 222 6.00 14.10 -29.20
N GLU A 223 5.29 12.96 -29.27
CA GLU A 223 3.88 12.92 -29.66
C GLU A 223 2.91 13.25 -28.50
N ILE A 224 3.41 13.31 -27.28
CA ILE A 224 2.65 13.64 -26.09
C ILE A 224 3.21 14.95 -25.54
N SER A 225 2.40 15.98 -25.42
CA SER A 225 2.84 17.28 -24.89
C SER A 225 3.12 17.22 -23.37
N LYS A 226 3.74 16.13 -22.89
CA LYS A 226 4.09 15.87 -21.49
C LYS A 226 5.52 15.34 -21.39
N GLU A 227 6.19 15.65 -20.30
CA GLU A 227 7.42 14.97 -19.91
C GLU A 227 7.09 13.80 -18.98
N GLY A 228 7.64 12.63 -19.25
CA GLY A 228 7.40 11.43 -18.47
C GLY A 228 8.54 11.07 -17.53
N SER A 229 8.23 10.62 -16.34
CA SER A 229 9.25 10.14 -15.38
C SER A 229 9.95 8.88 -15.88
N ARG A 230 11.26 8.76 -15.63
CA ARG A 230 12.04 7.55 -15.99
C ARG A 230 11.72 6.35 -15.10
N ILE A 231 10.98 6.54 -14.02
CA ILE A 231 10.40 5.49 -13.20
C ILE A 231 8.89 5.47 -13.47
N VAL A 232 8.33 4.27 -13.58
CA VAL A 232 6.92 4.02 -13.87
C VAL A 232 6.29 3.26 -12.70
N PHE A 233 5.12 3.68 -12.28
CA PHE A 233 4.39 3.04 -11.19
C PHE A 233 3.44 1.96 -11.71
N GLY A 234 3.62 0.70 -11.26
CA GLY A 234 2.70 -0.41 -11.58
C GLY A 234 1.44 -0.41 -10.71
N CYS A 235 0.28 -0.41 -11.35
CA CYS A 235 -1.03 -0.33 -10.69
C CYS A 235 -1.71 -1.70 -10.48
N ASP A 236 -0.96 -2.79 -10.37
CA ASP A 236 -1.53 -4.15 -10.28
C ASP A 236 -1.75 -4.67 -8.85
N ASN A 237 -1.19 -4.00 -7.84
CA ASN A 237 -1.09 -4.50 -6.46
C ASN A 237 -1.93 -3.74 -5.42
N GLN A 238 -2.65 -2.71 -5.81
CA GLN A 238 -3.44 -1.91 -4.88
C GLN A 238 -4.75 -2.63 -4.53
N THR A 239 -5.01 -2.79 -3.25
CA THR A 239 -6.15 -3.58 -2.74
C THR A 239 -7.40 -2.74 -2.47
N SER A 240 -7.25 -1.41 -2.37
CA SER A 240 -8.33 -0.46 -2.13
C SER A 240 -8.01 0.90 -2.74
N GLN A 241 -9.02 1.76 -2.84
CA GLN A 241 -8.83 3.15 -3.30
C GLN A 241 -7.88 3.92 -2.37
N LEU A 242 -8.01 3.75 -1.07
CA LEU A 242 -7.14 4.42 -0.09
C LEU A 242 -5.68 4.00 -0.25
N HIS A 243 -5.44 2.68 -0.36
CA HIS A 243 -4.10 2.14 -0.63
C HIS A 243 -3.52 2.70 -1.93
N ALA A 244 -4.32 2.68 -3.01
CA ALA A 244 -3.92 3.21 -4.31
C ALA A 244 -3.57 4.71 -4.21
N SER A 245 -4.47 5.53 -3.67
CA SER A 245 -4.27 6.98 -3.53
C SER A 245 -3.02 7.32 -2.73
N THR A 246 -2.79 6.63 -1.60
CA THR A 246 -1.58 6.84 -0.77
C THR A 246 -0.30 6.55 -1.54
N MET A 247 -0.26 5.45 -2.29
CA MET A 247 0.89 5.07 -3.09
C MET A 247 1.11 6.00 -4.28
N PHE A 248 0.04 6.39 -4.98
CA PHE A 248 0.08 7.32 -6.11
C PHE A 248 0.54 8.72 -5.68
N ASP A 249 0.02 9.23 -4.56
CA ASP A 249 0.45 10.49 -3.96
C ASP A 249 1.94 10.49 -3.65
N HIS A 250 2.43 9.44 -3.00
CA HIS A 250 3.84 9.34 -2.66
C HIS A 250 4.71 9.33 -3.91
N PHE A 251 4.35 8.56 -4.93
CA PHE A 251 5.09 8.50 -6.19
C PHE A 251 5.08 9.85 -6.92
N TYR A 252 3.91 10.47 -7.03
CA TYR A 252 3.73 11.75 -7.72
C TYR A 252 4.51 12.89 -7.06
N ARG A 253 4.49 12.97 -5.72
CA ARG A 253 5.26 13.95 -4.95
C ARG A 253 6.77 13.86 -5.13
N ASN A 254 7.27 12.66 -5.42
CA ASN A 254 8.68 12.45 -5.70
C ASN A 254 9.02 12.63 -7.19
N GLY A 255 8.14 13.26 -7.97
CA GLY A 255 8.37 13.60 -9.38
C GLY A 255 7.96 12.52 -10.38
N GLY A 256 7.35 11.41 -9.92
CA GLY A 256 6.83 10.37 -10.78
C GLY A 256 5.48 10.77 -11.39
N ASN A 257 5.27 10.51 -12.68
CA ASN A 257 4.01 10.85 -13.35
C ASN A 257 3.57 9.86 -14.43
N ILE A 258 4.24 8.72 -14.58
CA ILE A 258 3.79 7.65 -15.47
C ILE A 258 3.25 6.50 -14.63
N PHE A 259 2.02 6.08 -14.93
CA PHE A 259 1.32 4.99 -14.27
C PHE A 259 1.00 3.89 -15.28
N ASP A 260 1.40 2.66 -14.95
CA ASP A 260 1.21 1.45 -15.75
C ASP A 260 0.01 0.67 -15.21
N THR A 261 -1.06 0.63 -16.00
CA THR A 261 -2.28 -0.13 -15.70
C THR A 261 -2.61 -1.13 -16.80
N ALA A 262 -3.64 -1.94 -16.61
CA ALA A 262 -4.15 -2.84 -17.63
C ALA A 262 -5.63 -3.15 -17.43
N TYR A 263 -6.32 -3.41 -18.53
CA TYR A 263 -7.73 -3.81 -18.58
C TYR A 263 -8.09 -4.91 -17.56
N ILE A 264 -7.16 -5.90 -17.40
CA ILE A 264 -7.38 -7.05 -16.52
C ILE A 264 -6.93 -6.84 -15.07
N TYR A 265 -6.15 -5.79 -14.74
CA TYR A 265 -5.60 -5.62 -13.41
C TYR A 265 -6.70 -5.46 -12.37
N ASN A 266 -6.68 -6.29 -11.33
CA ASN A 266 -7.70 -6.34 -10.29
C ASN A 266 -9.14 -6.37 -10.83
N PHE A 267 -9.36 -7.07 -11.96
CA PHE A 267 -10.66 -7.14 -12.64
C PHE A 267 -11.20 -5.74 -13.01
N GLY A 268 -10.33 -4.84 -13.48
CA GLY A 268 -10.63 -3.47 -13.88
C GLY A 268 -10.70 -2.45 -12.73
N LYS A 269 -10.45 -2.87 -11.48
CA LYS A 269 -10.43 -1.94 -10.33
C LYS A 269 -9.21 -1.03 -10.37
N SER A 270 -8.07 -1.50 -10.90
CA SER A 270 -6.85 -0.68 -11.01
C SER A 270 -7.08 0.56 -11.87
N ASP A 271 -7.76 0.42 -13.01
CA ASP A 271 -8.16 1.56 -13.84
C ASP A 271 -9.07 2.53 -13.07
N LYS A 272 -10.05 2.00 -12.31
CA LYS A 272 -10.97 2.83 -11.51
C LYS A 272 -10.23 3.58 -10.40
N TYR A 273 -9.32 2.92 -9.70
CA TYR A 273 -8.54 3.55 -8.64
C TYR A 273 -7.67 4.69 -9.18
N LEU A 274 -7.01 4.46 -10.32
CA LEU A 274 -6.16 5.45 -10.95
C LEU A 274 -7.00 6.62 -11.49
N GLY A 275 -8.11 6.34 -12.18
CA GLY A 275 -9.00 7.36 -12.73
C GLY A 275 -9.61 8.25 -11.66
N GLU A 276 -10.08 7.66 -10.55
CA GLU A 276 -10.63 8.40 -9.42
C GLU A 276 -9.58 9.31 -8.78
N TRP A 277 -8.35 8.83 -8.63
CA TRP A 277 -7.24 9.63 -8.10
C TRP A 277 -6.85 10.76 -9.05
N ILE A 278 -6.72 10.52 -10.36
CA ILE A 278 -6.39 11.54 -11.37
C ILE A 278 -7.47 12.64 -11.38
N LYS A 279 -8.76 12.25 -11.45
CA LYS A 279 -9.88 13.18 -11.48
C LYS A 279 -9.97 14.03 -10.24
N THR A 280 -9.84 13.38 -9.08
CA THR A 280 -9.96 14.04 -7.79
C THR A 280 -8.90 15.12 -7.57
N ASN A 281 -7.70 14.90 -8.09
CA ASN A 281 -6.57 15.83 -7.96
C ASN A 281 -6.37 16.74 -9.18
N ASP A 282 -7.26 16.68 -10.20
CA ASP A 282 -7.17 17.44 -11.47
C ASP A 282 -5.83 17.25 -12.20
N LEU A 283 -5.33 16.01 -12.24
CA LEU A 283 -3.99 15.66 -12.75
C LEU A 283 -3.98 15.14 -14.19
N SER A 284 -5.10 15.20 -14.93
CA SER A 284 -5.21 14.63 -16.27
C SER A 284 -4.21 15.22 -17.28
N LYS A 285 -3.72 16.44 -17.05
CA LYS A 285 -2.73 17.11 -17.91
C LYS A 285 -1.28 16.76 -17.55
N ASP A 286 -1.03 16.33 -16.33
CA ASP A 286 0.32 16.11 -15.79
C ASP A 286 0.70 14.63 -15.77
N VAL A 287 -0.27 13.77 -15.51
CA VAL A 287 -0.09 12.32 -15.46
C VAL A 287 -0.12 11.71 -16.85
N MET A 288 0.75 10.75 -17.10
CA MET A 288 0.76 9.89 -18.27
C MET A 288 0.27 8.50 -17.90
N VAL A 289 -0.62 7.93 -18.69
CA VAL A 289 -1.15 6.58 -18.49
C VAL A 289 -0.65 5.65 -19.59
N LEU A 290 0.03 4.58 -19.17
CA LEU A 290 0.31 3.41 -19.98
C LEU A 290 -0.74 2.34 -19.64
N GLY A 291 -1.65 2.08 -20.58
CA GLY A 291 -2.63 1.02 -20.43
C GLY A 291 -2.31 -0.19 -21.30
N LYS A 292 -2.91 -1.33 -20.96
CA LYS A 292 -2.74 -2.57 -21.71
C LYS A 292 -4.07 -3.30 -21.88
N GLY A 293 -4.25 -3.89 -23.07
CA GLY A 293 -5.39 -4.77 -23.38
C GLY A 293 -4.98 -5.95 -24.24
N ALA A 294 -5.93 -6.66 -24.80
CA ALA A 294 -5.71 -7.87 -25.58
C ALA A 294 -4.86 -8.92 -24.85
N HIS A 295 -5.28 -9.27 -23.63
CA HIS A 295 -4.68 -10.37 -22.84
C HIS A 295 -5.41 -11.68 -23.13
N THR A 296 -4.73 -12.79 -23.06
CA THR A 296 -5.32 -14.14 -23.15
C THR A 296 -6.48 -14.31 -22.14
N PRO A 297 -7.67 -14.85 -22.53
CA PRO A 297 -7.95 -15.51 -23.84
C PRO A 297 -8.30 -14.54 -24.98
N ASP A 298 -8.53 -13.25 -24.72
CA ASP A 298 -9.04 -12.26 -25.66
C ASP A 298 -7.90 -11.54 -26.42
N CYS A 299 -6.83 -12.24 -26.74
CA CYS A 299 -5.66 -11.70 -27.43
C CYS A 299 -5.91 -11.73 -28.96
N GLU A 300 -6.80 -10.87 -29.43
CA GLU A 300 -7.17 -10.70 -30.83
C GLU A 300 -7.43 -9.22 -31.17
N PRO A 301 -7.19 -8.77 -32.42
CA PRO A 301 -7.40 -7.37 -32.83
C PRO A 301 -8.78 -6.82 -32.52
N LYS A 302 -9.83 -7.63 -32.67
CA LYS A 302 -11.24 -7.23 -32.42
C LYS A 302 -11.53 -6.81 -30.99
N PHE A 303 -10.70 -7.20 -30.01
CA PHE A 303 -10.87 -6.83 -28.59
C PHE A 303 -10.13 -5.55 -28.21
N ILE A 304 -9.23 -5.03 -29.05
CA ILE A 304 -8.43 -3.83 -28.76
C ILE A 304 -9.33 -2.65 -28.44
N LYS A 305 -10.19 -2.25 -29.39
CA LYS A 305 -11.05 -1.07 -29.24
C LYS A 305 -12.05 -1.21 -28.09
N PRO A 306 -12.84 -2.30 -27.97
CA PRO A 306 -13.79 -2.43 -26.87
C PRO A 306 -13.14 -2.39 -25.47
N GLN A 307 -11.98 -3.05 -25.29
CA GLN A 307 -11.26 -3.04 -24.02
C GLN A 307 -10.62 -1.67 -23.73
N LEU A 308 -10.12 -0.97 -24.76
CA LEU A 308 -9.59 0.38 -24.62
C LEU A 308 -10.69 1.37 -24.21
N GLU A 309 -11.84 1.34 -24.88
CA GLU A 309 -12.97 2.21 -24.55
C GLU A 309 -13.46 1.97 -23.11
N GLU A 310 -13.57 0.71 -22.67
CA GLU A 310 -13.94 0.38 -21.30
C GLU A 310 -12.87 0.82 -20.29
N SER A 311 -11.58 0.69 -20.61
CA SER A 311 -10.50 1.20 -19.76
C SER A 311 -10.53 2.73 -19.65
N LEU A 312 -10.77 3.44 -20.76
CA LEU A 312 -10.91 4.90 -20.77
C LEU A 312 -12.09 5.36 -19.91
N ASP A 313 -13.23 4.66 -20.00
CA ASP A 313 -14.41 4.93 -19.17
C ASP A 313 -14.10 4.73 -17.67
N ARG A 314 -13.41 3.63 -17.31
CA ARG A 314 -12.95 3.36 -15.93
C ARG A 314 -11.97 4.40 -15.43
N LEU A 315 -11.05 4.88 -16.28
CA LEU A 315 -10.05 5.91 -16.00
C LEU A 315 -10.64 7.32 -16.01
N MET A 316 -11.85 7.50 -16.54
CA MET A 316 -12.47 8.82 -16.76
C MET A 316 -11.59 9.76 -17.59
N LEU A 317 -10.93 9.20 -18.61
CA LEU A 317 -10.06 9.90 -19.54
C LEU A 317 -10.61 9.79 -20.97
N ASP A 318 -10.42 10.85 -21.76
CA ASP A 318 -10.80 10.86 -23.17
C ASP A 318 -9.77 10.13 -24.05
N ARG A 319 -8.54 10.00 -23.57
CA ARG A 319 -7.41 9.45 -24.32
C ARG A 319 -6.38 8.82 -23.37
N MET A 320 -5.73 7.75 -23.84
CA MET A 320 -4.58 7.13 -23.19
C MET A 320 -3.27 7.56 -23.87
N ASP A 321 -2.26 7.90 -23.08
CA ASP A 321 -0.97 8.37 -23.63
C ASP A 321 -0.22 7.25 -24.34
N ILE A 322 -0.17 6.06 -23.75
CA ILE A 322 0.51 4.87 -24.29
C ILE A 322 -0.45 3.69 -24.16
N TYR A 323 -0.62 2.91 -25.22
CA TYR A 323 -1.40 1.68 -25.16
C TYR A 323 -0.59 0.50 -25.70
N CYS A 324 -0.45 -0.55 -24.88
CA CYS A 324 0.30 -1.76 -25.21
C CYS A 324 -0.62 -2.96 -25.39
N LEU A 325 -0.34 -3.79 -26.39
CA LEU A 325 -0.86 -5.15 -26.42
C LEU A 325 -0.26 -5.93 -25.23
N HIS A 326 -1.09 -6.55 -24.40
CA HIS A 326 -0.64 -7.18 -23.17
C HIS A 326 0.02 -8.55 -23.38
N ARG A 327 -0.35 -9.22 -24.46
CA ARG A 327 0.19 -10.51 -24.91
C ARG A 327 0.27 -10.55 -26.44
N ASP A 328 0.98 -11.55 -26.96
CA ASP A 328 0.98 -11.89 -28.39
C ASP A 328 0.09 -13.13 -28.64
N ASN A 329 -0.44 -13.20 -29.85
CA ASN A 329 -1.10 -14.40 -30.39
C ASN A 329 -0.48 -14.75 -31.73
N LEU A 330 0.35 -15.79 -31.72
CA LEU A 330 1.10 -16.22 -32.90
C LEU A 330 0.25 -16.81 -34.03
N ASP A 331 -1.02 -17.12 -33.75
CA ASP A 331 -1.96 -17.62 -34.76
C ASP A 331 -2.51 -16.49 -35.66
N ILE A 332 -2.26 -15.22 -35.29
CA ILE A 332 -2.73 -14.03 -36.00
C ILE A 332 -1.53 -13.26 -36.58
N PRO A 333 -1.57 -12.84 -37.85
CA PRO A 333 -0.53 -11.97 -38.43
C PRO A 333 -0.31 -10.72 -37.61
N SER A 334 0.97 -10.32 -37.39
CA SER A 334 1.32 -9.14 -36.60
C SER A 334 0.72 -7.84 -37.17
N GLY A 335 0.59 -7.77 -38.51
CA GLY A 335 0.01 -6.63 -39.20
C GLY A 335 -1.46 -6.37 -38.83
N GLU A 336 -2.26 -7.40 -38.50
CA GLU A 336 -3.65 -7.21 -38.10
C GLU A 336 -3.76 -6.46 -36.75
N PHE A 337 -2.82 -6.68 -35.83
CA PHE A 337 -2.73 -5.91 -34.58
C PHE A 337 -2.31 -4.47 -34.85
N ILE A 338 -1.36 -4.23 -35.77
CA ILE A 338 -0.95 -2.88 -36.19
C ILE A 338 -2.12 -2.14 -36.83
N ASP A 339 -2.90 -2.80 -37.68
CA ASP A 339 -4.08 -2.21 -38.30
C ASP A 339 -5.10 -1.74 -37.26
N ALA A 340 -5.46 -2.62 -36.32
CA ALA A 340 -6.42 -2.29 -35.26
C ALA A 340 -5.93 -1.18 -34.29
N LEU A 341 -4.63 -1.15 -34.00
CA LEU A 341 -4.05 -0.10 -33.18
C LEU A 341 -4.04 1.25 -33.90
N ASN A 342 -3.76 1.27 -35.21
CA ASN A 342 -3.82 2.49 -35.99
C ASN A 342 -5.25 3.04 -36.12
N GLU A 343 -6.29 2.17 -36.22
CA GLU A 343 -7.67 2.60 -36.19
C GLU A 343 -7.98 3.42 -34.91
N VAL A 344 -7.69 2.90 -33.73
CA VAL A 344 -7.95 3.62 -32.46
C VAL A 344 -7.05 4.83 -32.26
N ARG A 345 -5.84 4.83 -32.83
CA ARG A 345 -4.96 6.00 -32.85
C ARG A 345 -5.53 7.12 -33.74
N ASP A 346 -6.01 6.79 -34.93
CA ASP A 346 -6.58 7.74 -35.86
C ASP A 346 -7.89 8.34 -35.33
N GLU A 347 -8.62 7.62 -34.48
CA GLU A 347 -9.74 8.12 -33.70
C GLU A 347 -9.32 9.05 -32.55
N GLY A 348 -8.03 9.14 -32.25
CA GLY A 348 -7.47 9.99 -31.18
C GLY A 348 -7.52 9.38 -29.79
N LEU A 349 -7.84 8.09 -29.66
CA LEU A 349 -7.97 7.42 -28.36
C LEU A 349 -6.64 7.05 -27.72
N ILE A 350 -5.56 6.94 -28.52
CA ILE A 350 -4.20 6.64 -28.03
C ILE A 350 -3.17 7.49 -28.77
N SER A 351 -1.97 7.68 -28.18
CA SER A 351 -0.85 8.37 -28.84
C SER A 351 0.23 7.37 -29.27
N TYR A 352 0.87 6.71 -28.34
CA TYR A 352 1.92 5.74 -28.62
C TYR A 352 1.39 4.31 -28.61
N LEU A 353 1.78 3.54 -29.63
CA LEU A 353 1.53 2.13 -29.75
C LEU A 353 2.67 1.34 -29.08
N GLY A 354 2.31 0.29 -28.34
CA GLY A 354 3.29 -0.58 -27.71
C GLY A 354 2.88 -2.04 -27.69
N ALA A 355 3.84 -2.87 -27.30
CA ALA A 355 3.61 -4.29 -27.06
C ALA A 355 4.28 -4.75 -25.77
N SER A 356 3.68 -5.73 -25.11
CA SER A 356 4.23 -6.38 -23.93
C SER A 356 4.33 -7.88 -24.16
N ASN A 357 5.47 -8.44 -23.78
CA ASN A 357 5.73 -9.87 -23.92
C ASN A 357 5.75 -10.37 -25.38
N TRP A 358 6.22 -9.55 -26.29
CA TRP A 358 6.50 -9.91 -27.67
C TRP A 358 7.96 -10.30 -27.84
N THR A 359 8.25 -11.30 -28.69
CA THR A 359 9.63 -11.62 -29.08
C THR A 359 10.21 -10.55 -29.98
N LEU A 360 11.54 -10.46 -30.09
CA LEU A 360 12.19 -9.46 -30.92
C LEU A 360 11.80 -9.62 -32.39
N GLU A 361 11.79 -10.86 -32.88
CA GLU A 361 11.42 -11.19 -34.25
C GLU A 361 10.00 -10.73 -34.56
N ARG A 362 9.06 -10.98 -33.64
CA ARG A 362 7.64 -10.64 -33.79
C ARG A 362 7.39 -9.15 -33.71
N PHE A 363 8.13 -8.48 -32.82
CA PHE A 363 8.08 -7.03 -32.67
C PHE A 363 8.65 -6.29 -33.89
N SER A 364 9.78 -6.77 -34.42
CA SER A 364 10.38 -6.20 -35.65
C SER A 364 9.51 -6.47 -36.89
N GLU A 365 8.94 -7.67 -37.04
CA GLU A 365 7.99 -7.98 -38.11
C GLU A 365 6.79 -7.01 -38.15
N ALA A 366 6.23 -6.69 -36.96
CA ALA A 366 5.14 -5.73 -36.84
C ALA A 366 5.56 -4.31 -37.25
N ASN A 367 6.74 -3.87 -36.89
CA ASN A 367 7.26 -2.56 -37.28
C ASN A 367 7.62 -2.49 -38.77
N GLU A 368 8.19 -3.56 -39.34
CA GLU A 368 8.40 -3.66 -40.78
C GLU A 368 7.07 -3.62 -41.56
N PHE A 369 6.02 -4.30 -41.04
CA PHE A 369 4.69 -4.22 -41.63
C PHE A 369 4.15 -2.79 -41.60
N ALA A 370 4.29 -2.10 -40.47
CA ALA A 370 3.84 -0.72 -40.32
C ALA A 370 4.55 0.21 -41.33
N GLU A 371 5.87 0.14 -41.44
CA GLU A 371 6.66 0.94 -42.39
C GLU A 371 6.26 0.68 -43.85
N ASN A 372 6.10 -0.59 -44.23
CA ASN A 372 5.73 -0.99 -45.58
C ASN A 372 4.27 -0.60 -46.00
N ASN A 373 3.43 -0.25 -45.01
CA ASN A 373 2.01 0.09 -45.24
C ASN A 373 1.67 1.52 -44.80
N ASP A 374 2.65 2.42 -44.65
CA ASP A 374 2.45 3.80 -44.21
C ASP A 374 1.67 3.94 -42.91
N LYS A 375 1.94 3.04 -41.92
CA LYS A 375 1.30 2.99 -40.62
C LYS A 375 2.29 3.33 -39.52
N VAL A 376 1.77 3.66 -38.37
CA VAL A 376 2.58 3.85 -37.17
C VAL A 376 2.85 2.49 -36.52
N GLY A 377 4.14 2.20 -36.28
CA GLY A 377 4.59 1.00 -35.60
C GLY A 377 4.66 1.17 -34.08
N PHE A 378 5.14 0.12 -33.42
CA PHE A 378 5.39 0.17 -31.97
C PHE A 378 6.54 1.11 -31.64
N LYS A 379 6.32 1.99 -30.69
CA LYS A 379 7.31 2.88 -30.09
C LYS A 379 7.61 2.53 -28.62
N VAL A 380 6.87 1.59 -28.05
CA VAL A 380 7.01 1.16 -26.65
C VAL A 380 7.06 -0.36 -26.57
N LEU A 381 8.06 -0.88 -25.86
CA LEU A 381 8.17 -2.29 -25.49
C LEU A 381 8.09 -2.42 -23.96
N SER A 382 7.19 -3.29 -23.47
CA SER A 382 7.05 -3.61 -22.04
C SER A 382 7.28 -5.09 -21.80
N ASN A 383 8.53 -5.52 -21.93
CA ASN A 383 9.00 -6.87 -21.60
C ASN A 383 9.72 -6.90 -20.26
N ASN A 384 9.96 -8.07 -19.69
CA ASN A 384 10.83 -8.16 -18.52
C ASN A 384 12.26 -7.74 -18.86
N PHE A 385 12.84 -6.91 -18.02
CA PHE A 385 14.26 -6.60 -18.02
C PHE A 385 14.73 -6.25 -16.61
N SER A 386 15.77 -6.92 -16.13
CA SER A 386 16.34 -6.73 -14.80
C SER A 386 17.79 -7.17 -14.74
N LEU A 387 18.51 -6.85 -13.68
CA LEU A 387 19.89 -7.31 -13.44
C LEU A 387 19.99 -8.85 -13.39
N ALA A 388 18.92 -9.55 -12.97
CA ALA A 388 18.83 -10.99 -13.08
C ALA A 388 18.07 -11.39 -14.34
N ASN A 389 18.59 -12.35 -15.10
CA ASN A 389 17.89 -12.88 -16.27
C ASN A 389 16.80 -13.86 -15.83
N MET A 390 15.63 -13.76 -16.43
CA MET A 390 14.52 -14.68 -16.24
C MET A 390 14.86 -16.05 -16.88
N ASN A 391 15.05 -17.09 -16.07
CA ASN A 391 15.41 -18.42 -16.57
C ASN A 391 14.21 -19.16 -17.19
N GLU A 392 13.05 -19.01 -16.55
CA GLU A 392 11.77 -19.50 -17.03
C GLU A 392 10.74 -18.36 -16.88
N PRO A 393 9.71 -18.31 -17.74
CA PRO A 393 8.70 -17.27 -17.65
C PRO A 393 8.03 -17.22 -16.27
N VAL A 394 7.87 -16.02 -15.69
CA VAL A 394 7.09 -15.85 -14.45
C VAL A 394 5.67 -16.37 -14.66
N TRP A 395 5.05 -15.95 -15.76
CA TRP A 395 3.75 -16.44 -16.23
C TRP A 395 3.88 -16.93 -17.67
N PRO A 396 3.05 -17.88 -18.11
CA PRO A 396 3.07 -18.35 -19.51
C PRO A 396 3.01 -17.19 -20.52
N GLY A 397 3.86 -17.23 -21.54
CA GLY A 397 3.94 -16.20 -22.58
C GLY A 397 4.69 -14.92 -22.17
N CYS A 398 5.32 -14.87 -21.02
CA CYS A 398 6.21 -13.76 -20.66
C CYS A 398 7.55 -13.86 -21.36
N VAL A 399 8.05 -12.69 -21.81
CA VAL A 399 9.32 -12.56 -22.54
C VAL A 399 10.28 -11.67 -21.77
N HIS A 400 11.55 -12.10 -21.70
CA HIS A 400 12.66 -11.35 -21.15
C HIS A 400 13.47 -10.70 -22.27
N CYS A 401 13.83 -9.43 -22.11
CA CYS A 401 14.79 -8.79 -23.01
C CYS A 401 16.19 -9.37 -22.77
N HIS A 402 16.75 -9.95 -23.81
CA HIS A 402 18.10 -10.50 -23.84
C HIS A 402 18.95 -9.79 -24.90
N ASP A 403 20.16 -10.28 -25.15
CA ASP A 403 21.06 -9.73 -26.15
C ASP A 403 20.36 -9.54 -27.51
N GLY A 404 20.57 -8.39 -28.14
CA GLY A 404 19.92 -7.99 -29.39
C GLY A 404 18.63 -7.18 -29.21
N PHE A 405 17.89 -7.33 -28.14
CA PHE A 405 16.74 -6.43 -27.88
C PHE A 405 17.18 -4.99 -27.66
N LEU A 406 18.13 -4.76 -26.78
CA LEU A 406 18.58 -3.41 -26.44
C LEU A 406 19.18 -2.71 -27.65
N ASP A 407 19.99 -3.40 -28.45
CA ASP A 407 20.54 -2.88 -29.68
C ASP A 407 19.44 -2.42 -30.65
N TYR A 408 18.46 -3.29 -30.89
CA TYR A 408 17.32 -2.97 -31.75
C TYR A 408 16.49 -1.78 -31.22
N LEU A 409 16.23 -1.72 -29.91
CA LEU A 409 15.46 -0.62 -29.31
C LEU A 409 16.18 0.72 -29.44
N ILE A 410 17.50 0.74 -29.23
CA ILE A 410 18.34 1.93 -29.36
C ILE A 410 18.39 2.39 -30.82
N GLU A 411 18.65 1.46 -31.76
CA GLU A 411 18.75 1.78 -33.19
C GLU A 411 17.45 2.33 -33.77
N ASN A 412 16.29 1.95 -33.23
CA ASN A 412 14.97 2.35 -33.72
C ASN A 412 14.27 3.38 -32.82
N ASP A 413 14.97 3.93 -31.81
CA ASP A 413 14.43 4.91 -30.87
C ASP A 413 13.11 4.45 -30.22
N ILE A 414 13.13 3.25 -29.62
CA ILE A 414 11.98 2.62 -28.95
C ILE A 414 12.16 2.66 -27.46
N PHE A 415 11.14 3.11 -26.74
CA PHE A 415 11.14 3.16 -25.27
C PHE A 415 10.96 1.77 -24.67
N LEU A 416 11.79 1.44 -23.68
CA LEU A 416 11.64 0.22 -22.86
C LEU A 416 10.99 0.56 -21.52
N PHE A 417 9.83 -0.07 -21.24
CA PHE A 417 9.11 0.00 -19.96
C PHE A 417 9.13 -1.36 -19.29
N PRO A 418 10.21 -1.75 -18.63
CA PRO A 418 10.37 -3.12 -18.15
C PRO A 418 9.54 -3.39 -16.91
N TRP A 419 8.75 -4.47 -16.95
CA TRP A 419 8.10 -4.99 -15.75
C TRP A 419 9.04 -5.88 -14.95
N SER A 420 8.79 -5.98 -13.63
CA SER A 420 9.65 -6.69 -12.66
C SER A 420 11.14 -6.32 -12.77
N SER A 421 11.40 -5.03 -12.94
CA SER A 421 12.74 -4.44 -13.14
C SER A 421 13.73 -4.75 -12.01
N GLN A 422 13.24 -5.13 -10.83
CA GLN A 422 14.03 -5.54 -9.66
C GLN A 422 13.93 -7.04 -9.38
N ALA A 423 13.62 -7.86 -10.41
CA ALA A 423 13.50 -9.32 -10.33
C ALA A 423 12.60 -9.79 -9.16
N ARG A 424 11.47 -9.10 -8.92
CA ARG A 424 10.47 -9.42 -7.90
C ARG A 424 11.07 -9.62 -6.49
N GLY A 425 12.05 -8.78 -6.15
CA GLY A 425 12.70 -8.80 -4.84
C GLY A 425 13.86 -9.79 -4.70
N PHE A 426 14.36 -10.36 -5.79
CA PHE A 426 15.53 -11.26 -5.77
C PHE A 426 16.78 -10.60 -5.15
N PHE A 427 16.90 -9.27 -5.23
CA PHE A 427 17.99 -8.47 -4.66
C PHE A 427 17.65 -7.86 -3.29
N LEU A 428 16.54 -8.23 -2.65
CA LEU A 428 16.22 -7.78 -1.30
C LEU A 428 17.06 -8.52 -0.24
N GLU A 429 17.49 -7.81 0.78
CA GLU A 429 17.96 -8.39 2.03
C GLU A 429 16.76 -8.92 2.80
N LYS A 430 16.66 -10.26 2.91
CA LYS A 430 15.46 -10.93 3.46
C LYS A 430 15.18 -10.58 4.92
N ASP A 431 16.21 -10.22 5.67
CA ASP A 431 16.10 -9.90 7.09
C ASP A 431 15.60 -8.46 7.34
N LEU A 432 15.85 -7.54 6.40
CA LEU A 432 15.43 -6.14 6.51
C LEU A 432 13.97 -5.92 6.05
N PHE A 433 13.48 -6.78 5.16
CA PHE A 433 12.14 -6.67 4.60
C PHE A 433 11.42 -8.00 4.75
N PRO A 434 10.82 -8.30 5.92
CA PRO A 434 10.01 -9.49 6.08
C PRO A 434 8.90 -9.49 5.03
N LYS A 435 8.79 -10.57 4.27
CA LYS A 435 7.75 -10.71 3.23
C LYS A 435 6.38 -10.62 3.90
N ALA A 436 5.63 -9.60 3.58
CA ALA A 436 4.20 -9.61 3.83
C ALA A 436 3.60 -10.78 3.03
N GLU A 437 2.69 -11.54 3.63
CA GLU A 437 1.91 -12.55 2.92
C GLU A 437 0.97 -11.83 1.94
N HIS A 438 1.41 -11.65 0.72
CA HIS A 438 0.63 -11.03 -0.35
C HIS A 438 0.73 -11.89 -1.61
N PHE A 439 -0.38 -12.03 -2.34
CA PHE A 439 -0.42 -12.85 -3.56
C PHE A 439 0.57 -12.39 -4.65
N ALA A 440 0.93 -11.11 -4.65
CA ALA A 440 1.91 -10.54 -5.57
C ALA A 440 3.37 -10.88 -5.23
N ASN A 441 3.64 -11.35 -4.01
CA ASN A 441 4.98 -11.79 -3.64
C ASN A 441 5.27 -13.17 -4.29
N PRO A 442 6.43 -13.36 -4.92
CA PRO A 442 6.78 -14.65 -5.47
C PRO A 442 6.89 -15.70 -4.35
N THR A 443 6.38 -16.89 -4.60
CA THR A 443 6.64 -18.03 -3.74
C THR A 443 8.11 -18.40 -3.82
N LEU A 444 8.61 -19.13 -2.82
CA LEU A 444 9.99 -19.64 -2.84
C LEU A 444 10.24 -20.56 -4.08
N GLU A 445 9.22 -21.28 -4.51
CA GLU A 445 9.29 -22.13 -5.72
C GLU A 445 9.38 -21.27 -6.98
N GLU A 446 8.58 -20.23 -7.11
CA GLU A 446 8.65 -19.28 -8.22
C GLU A 446 10.02 -18.58 -8.24
N GLU A 447 10.51 -18.08 -7.10
CA GLU A 447 11.82 -17.45 -7.00
C GLU A 447 12.93 -18.38 -7.49
N LYS A 448 12.91 -19.67 -7.06
CA LYS A 448 13.88 -20.68 -7.50
C LYS A 448 13.77 -20.97 -9.00
N ARG A 449 12.58 -21.17 -9.50
CA ARG A 449 12.32 -21.50 -10.90
C ARG A 449 12.74 -20.37 -11.84
N VAL A 450 12.37 -19.14 -11.49
CA VAL A 450 12.54 -18.00 -12.38
C VAL A 450 13.93 -17.36 -12.26
N TRP A 451 14.47 -17.21 -11.04
CA TRP A 451 15.66 -16.38 -10.83
C TRP A 451 16.90 -17.13 -10.39
N HIS A 452 16.78 -18.36 -9.84
CA HIS A 452 17.95 -19.10 -9.38
C HIS A 452 18.67 -19.81 -10.53
N SER A 453 19.68 -19.17 -11.08
CA SER A 453 20.72 -19.78 -11.88
C SER A 453 22.08 -19.45 -11.30
N LYS A 454 23.12 -20.23 -11.66
CA LYS A 454 24.49 -19.94 -11.23
C LYS A 454 24.93 -18.51 -11.60
N ALA A 455 24.52 -18.04 -12.79
CA ALA A 455 24.83 -16.70 -13.26
C ALA A 455 24.13 -15.62 -12.45
N ASN A 456 22.83 -15.79 -12.15
CA ASN A 456 22.05 -14.83 -11.36
C ASN A 456 22.52 -14.77 -9.90
N LEU A 457 22.82 -15.92 -9.30
CA LEU A 457 23.37 -15.95 -7.94
C LEU A 457 24.72 -15.20 -7.87
N LEU A 458 25.59 -15.36 -8.87
CA LEU A 458 26.84 -14.61 -8.93
C LEU A 458 26.60 -13.10 -9.13
N ARG A 459 25.62 -12.72 -9.96
CA ARG A 459 25.24 -11.29 -10.10
C ARG A 459 24.70 -10.73 -8.78
N ARG A 460 23.90 -11.50 -8.07
CA ARG A 460 23.37 -11.13 -6.76
C ARG A 460 24.49 -10.91 -5.75
N ASP A 461 25.42 -11.86 -5.61
CA ASP A 461 26.55 -11.74 -4.69
C ASP A 461 27.36 -10.47 -4.98
N LYS A 462 27.67 -10.23 -6.26
CA LYS A 462 28.39 -9.01 -6.67
C LYS A 462 27.59 -7.73 -6.45
N CYS A 463 26.28 -7.77 -6.63
CA CYS A 463 25.40 -6.63 -6.36
C CYS A 463 25.43 -6.27 -4.87
N PHE A 464 25.40 -7.26 -3.98
CA PHE A 464 25.49 -7.05 -2.53
C PHE A 464 26.86 -6.48 -2.13
N GLU A 465 27.96 -7.05 -2.64
CA GLU A 465 29.32 -6.52 -2.41
C GLU A 465 29.46 -5.06 -2.84
N LEU A 466 28.93 -4.73 -4.02
CA LEU A 466 29.05 -3.37 -4.58
C LEU A 466 28.14 -2.38 -3.85
N ALA A 467 26.94 -2.81 -3.46
CA ALA A 467 26.01 -2.00 -2.69
C ALA A 467 26.60 -1.62 -1.31
N ASP A 468 27.24 -2.57 -0.62
CA ASP A 468 27.95 -2.32 0.63
C ASP A 468 29.08 -1.28 0.45
N GLN A 469 29.86 -1.39 -0.64
CA GLN A 469 30.93 -0.43 -0.94
C GLN A 469 30.39 0.99 -1.26
N LEU A 470 29.21 1.08 -1.86
CA LEU A 470 28.58 2.35 -2.26
C LEU A 470 27.71 2.95 -1.15
N GLY A 471 27.39 2.20 -0.09
CA GLY A 471 26.52 2.62 0.99
C GLY A 471 25.06 2.75 0.55
N CYS A 472 24.59 1.88 -0.35
CA CYS A 472 23.22 1.83 -0.82
C CYS A 472 22.61 0.40 -0.67
N LEU A 473 21.31 0.26 -0.86
CA LEU A 473 20.68 -1.06 -0.82
C LEU A 473 20.92 -1.83 -2.14
N PRO A 474 21.10 -3.17 -2.09
CA PRO A 474 21.28 -3.99 -3.29
C PRO A 474 20.12 -3.85 -4.29
N ILE A 475 18.90 -3.66 -3.80
CA ILE A 475 17.71 -3.46 -4.63
C ILE A 475 17.74 -2.12 -5.39
N GLU A 476 18.31 -1.07 -4.80
CA GLU A 476 18.52 0.23 -5.44
C GLU A 476 19.54 0.12 -6.56
N LEU A 477 20.63 -0.60 -6.32
CA LEU A 477 21.66 -0.86 -7.34
C LEU A 477 21.10 -1.69 -8.50
N ALA A 478 20.24 -2.69 -8.22
CA ALA A 478 19.56 -3.48 -9.24
C ALA A 478 18.62 -2.62 -10.10
N LEU A 479 17.93 -1.63 -9.51
CA LEU A 479 17.11 -0.68 -10.26
C LEU A 479 17.97 0.29 -11.07
N ALA A 480 19.07 0.79 -10.50
CA ALA A 480 20.00 1.68 -11.20
C ALA A 480 20.58 1.04 -12.48
N TYR A 481 20.82 -0.27 -12.48
CA TYR A 481 21.22 -1.02 -13.68
C TYR A 481 20.20 -0.91 -14.82
N VAL A 482 18.91 -0.96 -14.50
CA VAL A 482 17.83 -0.88 -15.50
C VAL A 482 17.65 0.55 -16.03
N LEU A 483 17.94 1.55 -15.20
CA LEU A 483 17.78 2.96 -15.54
C LEU A 483 18.99 3.55 -16.32
N ASN A 484 20.09 2.82 -16.38
CA ASN A 484 21.32 3.29 -17.06
C ASN A 484 21.36 2.86 -18.53
#